data_1a340bc7336983ae9e96af7037c79bc8
#
_entry.id   1a340bc7336983ae9e96af7037c79bc8
#
_cell.length_a   1.000
_cell.length_b   1.000
_cell.length_c   1.000
_cell.angle_alpha   90.00
_cell.angle_beta   90.00
_cell.angle_gamma   90.00
#
_symmetry.space_group_name_H-M   'P 1'
#
loop_
_entity.id
_entity.type
_entity.pdbx_description
1 polymer ?
#
loop_
_entity_poly.entity_id
_entity_poly.type
_entity_poly.pdbx_seq_one_letter_code
_entity_poly.pdbx_strand_id
1 'polypeptide(L)'
;MTRLTGFVPPIATPLRDGALDLESLGRLIDSLAEHVSGYLVGGSGGEVASLTRDERVALMREAGRRRPATHTLAISISDNAIANSRHLSDAAGEAGADVLMLSCPNYFANSRQMLIEYFGAVGEFASADICLYDNPLASHTVLSVSDIASIAAAVPRVTHIKVTDTAIDKVAELRAATDLVILAGDDAVLWNQFARGVDGAMVALPMIAPEIASALWSAYARGALDEAYAAYARAAPFLHSALGAPDYVAVIKAVLHQRGIIGSAEPRLPLIGLSPARTAEVLGALEAMTSAWAPGS
;
A
#
# COMPACT_ATOMS: atom_id res chain seq x y z
N MET A 1 -2.28 20.71 -1.29
CA MET A 1 -2.67 19.28 -1.26
C MET A 1 -1.83 18.53 -2.30
N THR A 2 -0.97 17.62 -1.88
CA THR A 2 -0.26 16.70 -2.79
C THR A 2 -1.24 15.64 -3.27
N ARG A 3 -1.37 15.45 -4.58
CA ARG A 3 -2.27 14.43 -5.14
C ARG A 3 -1.47 13.16 -5.42
N LEU A 4 -1.77 12.08 -4.73
CA LEU A 4 -1.19 10.77 -5.01
C LEU A 4 -1.81 10.21 -6.30
N THR A 5 -0.96 9.88 -7.27
CA THR A 5 -1.35 9.30 -8.56
C THR A 5 -0.40 8.17 -8.92
N GLY A 6 -0.78 7.31 -9.84
CA GLY A 6 0.07 6.20 -10.22
C GLY A 6 0.16 5.12 -9.16
N PHE A 7 1.18 4.32 -9.25
CA PHE A 7 1.47 3.31 -8.23
C PHE A 7 2.31 3.88 -7.09
N VAL A 8 1.84 3.69 -5.87
CA VAL A 8 2.52 4.04 -4.61
C VAL A 8 2.54 2.77 -3.73
N PRO A 9 3.35 1.74 -4.07
CA PRO A 9 3.30 0.44 -3.40
C PRO A 9 3.61 0.53 -1.91
N PRO A 10 2.91 -0.28 -1.07
CA PRO A 10 3.27 -0.50 0.33
C PRO A 10 4.51 -1.38 0.41
N ILE A 11 5.70 -0.74 0.36
CA ILE A 11 6.98 -1.44 0.27
C ILE A 11 7.20 -2.41 1.43
N ALA A 12 7.73 -3.58 1.11
CA ALA A 12 8.08 -4.59 2.10
C ALA A 12 9.15 -4.06 3.06
N THR A 13 9.12 -4.54 4.30
CA THR A 13 10.18 -4.30 5.29
C THR A 13 11.19 -5.43 5.22
N PRO A 14 12.38 -5.22 4.66
CA PRO A 14 13.42 -6.23 4.66
C PRO A 14 13.96 -6.46 6.08
N LEU A 15 14.11 -7.72 6.43
CA LEU A 15 14.64 -8.16 7.72
C LEU A 15 15.82 -9.10 7.49
N ARG A 16 16.78 -9.09 8.41
CA ARG A 16 17.89 -10.03 8.47
C ARG A 16 18.17 -10.37 9.91
N ASP A 17 18.15 -11.65 10.25
CA ASP A 17 18.35 -12.15 11.62
C ASP A 17 17.45 -11.44 12.65
N GLY A 18 16.19 -11.20 12.27
CA GLY A 18 15.20 -10.52 13.10
C GLY A 18 15.33 -9.00 13.22
N ALA A 19 16.37 -8.38 12.64
CA ALA A 19 16.59 -6.93 12.63
C ALA A 19 16.22 -6.31 11.27
N LEU A 20 16.06 -4.98 11.23
CA LEU A 20 15.85 -4.25 9.96
C LEU A 20 17.09 -4.35 9.06
N ASP A 21 16.88 -4.68 7.79
CA ASP A 21 17.88 -4.60 6.73
C ASP A 21 17.66 -3.34 5.89
N LEU A 22 18.16 -2.21 6.39
CA LEU A 22 18.00 -0.92 5.72
C LEU A 22 18.74 -0.82 4.38
N GLU A 23 19.81 -1.60 4.20
CA GLU A 23 20.49 -1.68 2.91
C GLU A 23 19.61 -2.32 1.83
N SER A 24 18.94 -3.43 2.19
CA SER A 24 17.94 -4.05 1.31
C SER A 24 16.75 -3.14 1.05
N LEU A 25 16.32 -2.34 2.05
CA LEU A 25 15.27 -1.32 1.84
C LEU A 25 15.71 -0.30 0.79
N GLY A 26 16.95 0.18 0.85
CA GLY A 26 17.51 1.06 -0.16
C GLY A 26 17.48 0.45 -1.55
N ARG A 27 17.96 -0.78 -1.72
CA ARG A 27 17.90 -1.50 -3.01
C ARG A 27 16.47 -1.68 -3.52
N LEU A 28 15.51 -1.95 -2.63
CA LEU A 28 14.10 -2.07 -3.02
C LEU A 28 13.57 -0.73 -3.56
N ILE A 29 13.82 0.38 -2.87
CA ILE A 29 13.41 1.72 -3.33
C ILE A 29 14.04 2.01 -4.70
N ASP A 30 15.35 1.80 -4.84
CA ASP A 30 16.08 2.06 -6.08
C ASP A 30 15.55 1.20 -7.24
N SER A 31 15.21 -0.08 -6.99
CA SER A 31 14.71 -1.01 -8.02
C SER A 31 13.31 -0.64 -8.56
N LEU A 32 12.54 0.13 -7.81
CA LEU A 32 11.19 0.54 -8.18
C LEU A 32 11.12 1.95 -8.78
N ALA A 33 12.20 2.72 -8.71
CA ALA A 33 12.19 4.16 -8.99
C ALA A 33 11.67 4.53 -10.40
N GLU A 34 11.92 3.72 -11.41
CA GLU A 34 11.44 4.00 -12.79
C GLU A 34 10.00 3.52 -13.04
N HIS A 35 9.40 2.81 -12.09
CA HIS A 35 8.13 2.09 -12.26
C HIS A 35 6.98 2.63 -11.40
N VAL A 36 7.28 3.48 -10.42
CA VAL A 36 6.29 3.95 -9.45
C VAL A 36 6.33 5.47 -9.30
N SER A 37 5.24 6.06 -8.79
CA SER A 37 5.15 7.51 -8.54
C SER A 37 5.52 7.87 -7.10
N GLY A 38 5.72 6.89 -6.24
CA GLY A 38 6.03 7.08 -4.83
C GLY A 38 6.06 5.78 -4.06
N TYR A 39 6.15 5.86 -2.75
CA TYR A 39 6.26 4.73 -1.84
C TYR A 39 5.35 4.91 -0.63
N LEU A 40 4.76 3.83 -0.15
CA LEU A 40 4.09 3.77 1.15
C LEU A 40 4.95 2.96 2.13
N VAL A 41 5.39 3.59 3.21
CA VAL A 41 6.17 2.95 4.29
C VAL A 41 5.26 2.61 5.46
N GLY A 42 5.44 1.41 6.03
CA GLY A 42 4.67 0.97 7.21
C GLY A 42 3.22 0.59 6.87
N GLY A 43 2.95 0.12 5.67
CA GLY A 43 1.67 -0.53 5.32
C GLY A 43 1.62 -1.99 5.81
N SER A 44 0.49 -2.69 5.55
CA SER A 44 0.33 -4.11 5.89
C SER A 44 1.36 -4.98 5.17
N GLY A 45 1.63 -4.72 3.89
CA GLY A 45 2.70 -5.40 3.14
C GLY A 45 4.10 -5.16 3.69
N GLY A 46 4.30 -4.09 4.46
CA GLY A 46 5.52 -3.77 5.21
C GLY A 46 5.52 -4.29 6.65
N GLU A 47 4.62 -5.20 7.02
CA GLU A 47 4.59 -5.86 8.34
C GLU A 47 4.45 -4.89 9.53
N VAL A 48 3.79 -3.74 9.32
CA VAL A 48 3.72 -2.66 10.34
C VAL A 48 3.26 -3.13 11.72
N ALA A 49 2.37 -4.12 11.78
CA ALA A 49 1.83 -4.65 13.03
C ALA A 49 2.87 -5.44 13.86
N SER A 50 3.96 -5.88 13.22
CA SER A 50 5.06 -6.63 13.85
C SER A 50 6.30 -5.79 14.11
N LEU A 51 6.24 -4.48 13.87
CA LEU A 51 7.35 -3.55 14.06
C LEU A 51 7.19 -2.73 15.34
N THR A 52 8.28 -2.54 16.05
CA THR A 52 8.33 -1.57 17.14
C THR A 52 8.22 -0.14 16.59
N ARG A 53 7.83 0.80 17.45
CA ARG A 53 7.77 2.22 17.08
C ARG A 53 9.11 2.75 16.55
N ASP A 54 10.20 2.38 17.20
CA ASP A 54 11.54 2.84 16.82
C ASP A 54 12.00 2.27 15.48
N GLU A 55 11.65 1.02 15.17
CA GLU A 55 11.87 0.41 13.85
C GLU A 55 11.05 1.13 12.77
N ARG A 56 9.80 1.49 13.05
CA ARG A 56 8.98 2.28 12.12
C ARG A 56 9.62 3.63 11.83
N VAL A 57 10.14 4.32 12.84
CA VAL A 57 10.86 5.59 12.67
C VAL A 57 12.14 5.40 11.84
N ALA A 58 12.90 4.33 12.07
CA ALA A 58 14.10 4.04 11.29
C ALA A 58 13.79 3.80 9.80
N LEU A 59 12.71 3.07 9.51
CA LEU A 59 12.25 2.85 8.13
C LEU A 59 11.81 4.16 7.45
N MET A 60 11.08 5.01 8.16
CA MET A 60 10.64 6.32 7.66
C MET A 60 11.83 7.19 7.26
N ARG A 61 12.83 7.29 8.14
CA ARG A 61 14.05 8.08 7.91
C ARG A 61 14.84 7.56 6.71
N GLU A 62 15.03 6.25 6.61
CA GLU A 62 15.76 5.66 5.49
C GLU A 62 15.00 5.86 4.17
N ALA A 63 13.69 5.64 4.15
CA ALA A 63 12.89 5.88 2.96
C ALA A 63 12.89 7.34 2.53
N GLY A 64 12.76 8.28 3.47
CA GLY A 64 12.85 9.72 3.19
C GLY A 64 14.20 10.11 2.59
N ARG A 65 15.28 9.52 3.10
CA ARG A 65 16.66 9.76 2.60
C ARG A 65 16.89 9.19 1.20
N ARG A 66 16.27 8.03 0.88
CA ARG A 66 16.51 7.28 -0.37
C ARG A 66 15.59 7.67 -1.50
N ARG A 67 14.37 8.13 -1.20
CA ARG A 67 13.40 8.39 -2.25
C ARG A 67 13.93 9.42 -3.27
N PRO A 68 13.71 9.22 -4.57
CA PRO A 68 13.96 10.26 -5.56
C PRO A 68 13.10 11.51 -5.27
N ALA A 69 13.62 12.70 -5.52
CA ALA A 69 12.93 13.97 -5.25
C ALA A 69 11.60 14.13 -6.01
N THR A 70 11.43 13.39 -7.10
CA THR A 70 10.21 13.39 -7.93
C THR A 70 9.11 12.45 -7.41
N HIS A 71 9.41 11.62 -6.40
CA HIS A 71 8.50 10.61 -5.88
C HIS A 71 7.80 11.08 -4.61
N THR A 72 6.54 10.71 -4.46
CA THR A 72 5.79 10.96 -3.22
C THR A 72 6.14 9.93 -2.15
N LEU A 73 6.08 10.35 -0.89
CA LEU A 73 6.28 9.49 0.27
C LEU A 73 5.03 9.51 1.13
N ALA A 74 4.30 8.39 1.12
CA ALA A 74 3.24 8.13 2.06
C ALA A 74 3.79 7.33 3.25
N ILE A 75 3.40 7.70 4.47
CA ILE A 75 3.86 7.03 5.68
C ILE A 75 2.67 6.65 6.56
N SER A 76 2.61 5.40 7.00
CA SER A 76 1.58 4.97 7.96
C SER A 76 1.94 5.42 9.38
N ILE A 77 1.00 6.14 9.98
CA ILE A 77 1.05 6.55 11.39
C ILE A 77 0.00 5.82 12.24
N SER A 78 -0.63 4.79 11.67
CA SER A 78 -1.72 4.03 12.30
C SER A 78 -1.27 3.40 13.62
N ASP A 79 -2.00 3.69 14.69
CA ASP A 79 -1.83 3.09 16.01
C ASP A 79 -3.13 3.25 16.81
N ASN A 80 -3.44 2.32 17.73
CA ASN A 80 -4.59 2.43 18.60
C ASN A 80 -4.39 3.52 19.68
N ALA A 81 -3.14 3.82 20.03
CA ALA A 81 -2.79 4.88 20.96
C ALA A 81 -2.47 6.18 20.20
N ILE A 82 -3.32 7.19 20.34
CA ILE A 82 -3.15 8.51 19.68
C ILE A 82 -1.76 9.12 19.96
N ALA A 83 -1.21 8.90 21.16
CA ALA A 83 0.14 9.38 21.51
C ALA A 83 1.23 8.75 20.62
N ASN A 84 1.08 7.49 20.23
CA ASN A 84 1.98 6.84 19.27
C ASN A 84 1.81 7.41 17.86
N SER A 85 0.55 7.63 17.43
CA SER A 85 0.28 8.27 16.14
C SER A 85 0.88 9.68 16.06
N ARG A 86 0.85 10.46 17.15
CA ARG A 86 1.52 11.77 17.23
C ARG A 86 3.02 11.64 17.01
N HIS A 87 3.68 10.77 17.78
CA HIS A 87 5.12 10.55 17.66
C HIS A 87 5.52 10.10 16.24
N LEU A 88 4.71 9.21 15.63
CA LEU A 88 4.95 8.74 14.27
C LEU A 88 4.69 9.84 13.23
N SER A 89 3.71 10.73 13.47
CA SER A 89 3.45 11.90 12.61
C SER A 89 4.62 12.88 12.63
N ASP A 90 5.18 13.16 13.81
CA ASP A 90 6.36 14.03 13.93
C ASP A 90 7.54 13.45 13.16
N ALA A 91 7.84 12.15 13.37
CA ALA A 91 8.91 11.44 12.65
C ALA A 91 8.67 11.36 11.13
N ALA A 92 7.42 11.19 10.71
CA ALA A 92 7.05 11.20 9.29
C ALA A 92 7.28 12.59 8.66
N GLY A 93 6.95 13.66 9.37
CA GLY A 93 7.26 15.04 8.96
C GLY A 93 8.76 15.28 8.79
N GLU A 94 9.58 14.81 9.76
CA GLU A 94 11.06 14.88 9.67
C GLU A 94 11.58 14.06 8.46
N ALA A 95 10.95 12.94 8.12
CA ALA A 95 11.30 12.12 6.96
C ALA A 95 10.81 12.72 5.63
N GLY A 96 10.06 13.82 5.66
CA GLY A 96 9.51 14.49 4.48
C GLY A 96 8.30 13.77 3.88
N ALA A 97 7.42 13.21 4.70
CA ALA A 97 6.17 12.61 4.23
C ALA A 97 5.28 13.65 3.53
N ASP A 98 4.74 13.27 2.38
CA ASP A 98 3.78 14.06 1.62
C ASP A 98 2.34 13.78 2.08
N VAL A 99 2.07 12.53 2.48
CA VAL A 99 0.76 12.06 2.96
C VAL A 99 0.95 11.05 4.10
N LEU A 100 0.09 11.13 5.12
CA LEU A 100 0.06 10.19 6.23
C LEU A 100 -1.06 9.18 6.05
N MET A 101 -0.78 7.89 6.10
CA MET A 101 -1.83 6.86 6.09
C MET A 101 -2.29 6.55 7.51
N LEU A 102 -3.61 6.58 7.72
CA LEU A 102 -4.25 6.31 9.00
C LEU A 102 -5.40 5.32 8.82
N SER A 103 -5.31 4.15 9.47
CA SER A 103 -6.40 3.17 9.54
C SER A 103 -7.33 3.44 10.71
N CYS A 104 -8.53 2.85 10.65
CA CYS A 104 -9.38 2.78 11.85
C CYS A 104 -8.67 2.02 12.97
N PRO A 105 -8.89 2.39 14.25
CA PRO A 105 -8.47 1.59 15.41
C PRO A 105 -9.05 0.17 15.32
N ASN A 106 -8.28 -0.84 15.72
CA ASN A 106 -8.59 -2.23 15.38
C ASN A 106 -8.98 -3.15 16.55
N TYR A 107 -8.97 -2.66 17.80
CA TYR A 107 -9.24 -3.52 18.96
C TYR A 107 -10.70 -3.47 19.42
N PHE A 108 -11.30 -2.29 19.39
CA PHE A 108 -12.69 -2.07 19.77
C PHE A 108 -13.58 -1.90 18.52
N ALA A 109 -14.86 -2.28 18.65
CA ALA A 109 -15.84 -1.93 17.63
C ALA A 109 -16.03 -0.41 17.59
N ASN A 110 -15.94 0.17 16.40
CA ASN A 110 -15.99 1.61 16.21
C ASN A 110 -17.37 2.06 15.70
N SER A 111 -17.98 3.07 16.36
CA SER A 111 -19.09 3.81 15.78
C SER A 111 -18.57 4.94 14.88
N ARG A 112 -19.43 5.48 14.01
CA ARG A 112 -19.12 6.66 13.19
C ARG A 112 -18.59 7.81 14.04
N GLN A 113 -19.25 8.12 15.16
CA GLN A 113 -18.83 9.22 16.04
C GLN A 113 -17.44 8.98 16.63
N MET A 114 -17.14 7.77 17.08
CA MET A 114 -15.80 7.42 17.58
C MET A 114 -14.72 7.61 16.52
N LEU A 115 -15.02 7.28 15.25
CA LEU A 115 -14.09 7.47 14.16
C LEU A 115 -13.89 8.96 13.84
N ILE A 116 -14.94 9.77 13.80
CA ILE A 116 -14.84 11.23 13.61
C ILE A 116 -13.94 11.83 14.69
N GLU A 117 -14.16 11.50 15.96
CA GLU A 117 -13.33 11.97 17.09
C GLU A 117 -11.88 11.50 16.96
N TYR A 118 -11.65 10.23 16.61
CA TYR A 118 -10.30 9.68 16.43
C TYR A 118 -9.55 10.36 15.28
N PHE A 119 -10.14 10.43 14.09
CA PHE A 119 -9.51 11.09 12.93
C PHE A 119 -9.35 12.59 13.19
N GLY A 120 -10.29 13.23 13.87
CA GLY A 120 -10.23 14.63 14.28
C GLY A 120 -9.04 14.90 15.20
N ALA A 121 -8.90 14.11 16.26
CA ALA A 121 -7.79 14.23 17.22
C ALA A 121 -6.41 14.01 16.56
N VAL A 122 -6.31 13.09 15.59
CA VAL A 122 -5.08 12.90 14.81
C VAL A 122 -4.87 14.07 13.84
N GLY A 123 -5.93 14.57 13.21
CA GLY A 123 -5.89 15.70 12.28
C GLY A 123 -5.34 16.99 12.89
N GLU A 124 -5.52 17.20 14.21
CA GLU A 124 -5.00 18.37 14.92
C GLU A 124 -3.47 18.48 14.92
N PHE A 125 -2.77 17.34 14.92
CA PHE A 125 -1.30 17.31 14.97
C PHE A 125 -0.65 16.72 13.72
N ALA A 126 -1.43 16.23 12.76
CA ALA A 126 -0.91 15.60 11.56
C ALA A 126 0.04 16.53 10.80
N SER A 127 1.26 16.06 10.53
CA SER A 127 2.31 16.82 9.84
C SER A 127 2.04 17.01 8.34
N ALA A 128 1.14 16.19 7.76
CA ALA A 128 0.70 16.24 6.36
C ALA A 128 -0.78 15.84 6.26
N ASP A 129 -1.33 15.88 5.03
CA ASP A 129 -2.69 15.40 4.76
C ASP A 129 -2.82 13.90 5.05
N ILE A 130 -4.04 13.47 5.38
CA ILE A 130 -4.33 12.10 5.81
C ILE A 130 -4.97 11.31 4.66
N CYS A 131 -4.43 10.13 4.38
CA CYS A 131 -5.06 9.08 3.62
C CYS A 131 -5.77 8.13 4.58
N LEU A 132 -7.10 8.16 4.60
CA LEU A 132 -7.89 7.18 5.34
C LEU A 132 -7.65 5.80 4.74
N TYR A 133 -7.29 4.83 5.57
CA TYR A 133 -7.09 3.45 5.13
C TYR A 133 -8.32 2.60 5.47
N ASP A 134 -9.16 2.38 4.46
CA ASP A 134 -10.32 1.51 4.54
C ASP A 134 -9.87 0.05 4.32
N ASN A 135 -9.64 -0.65 5.42
CA ASN A 135 -9.22 -2.04 5.44
C ASN A 135 -10.05 -2.83 6.46
N PRO A 136 -11.23 -3.33 6.07
CA PRO A 136 -12.11 -4.02 7.00
C PRO A 136 -11.51 -5.31 7.57
N LEU A 137 -10.63 -5.98 6.83
CA LEU A 137 -9.97 -7.21 7.31
C LEU A 137 -9.00 -6.94 8.48
N ALA A 138 -8.24 -5.85 8.42
CA ALA A 138 -7.25 -5.53 9.45
C ALA A 138 -7.84 -4.72 10.61
N SER A 139 -8.78 -3.81 10.32
CA SER A 139 -9.39 -2.95 11.34
C SER A 139 -10.62 -3.54 12.01
N HIS A 140 -11.19 -4.63 11.46
CA HIS A 140 -12.48 -5.19 11.86
C HIS A 140 -13.63 -4.16 11.86
N THR A 141 -13.47 -3.10 11.07
CA THR A 141 -14.44 -2.02 10.91
C THR A 141 -14.80 -1.90 9.44
N VAL A 142 -16.05 -2.16 9.11
CA VAL A 142 -16.60 -1.95 7.75
C VAL A 142 -17.12 -0.52 7.68
N LEU A 143 -16.52 0.30 6.84
CA LEU A 143 -16.96 1.67 6.60
C LEU A 143 -17.95 1.71 5.45
N SER A 144 -19.12 2.28 5.66
CA SER A 144 -19.99 2.68 4.55
C SER A 144 -19.45 3.93 3.87
N VAL A 145 -19.89 4.18 2.63
CA VAL A 145 -19.57 5.43 1.91
C VAL A 145 -20.02 6.66 2.72
N SER A 146 -21.18 6.57 3.40
CA SER A 146 -21.66 7.67 4.25
C SER A 146 -20.81 7.89 5.51
N ASP A 147 -20.15 6.84 6.06
CA ASP A 147 -19.21 7.00 7.16
C ASP A 147 -17.95 7.73 6.69
N ILE A 148 -17.40 7.30 5.56
CA ILE A 148 -16.22 7.91 4.95
C ILE A 148 -16.48 9.39 4.61
N ALA A 149 -17.61 9.70 3.95
CA ALA A 149 -18.00 11.06 3.63
C ALA A 149 -18.16 11.92 4.89
N SER A 150 -18.75 11.37 5.97
CA SER A 150 -18.90 12.08 7.24
C SER A 150 -17.56 12.39 7.90
N ILE A 151 -16.60 11.44 7.88
CA ILE A 151 -15.24 11.63 8.40
C ILE A 151 -14.53 12.71 7.57
N ALA A 152 -14.55 12.63 6.24
CA ALA A 152 -13.92 13.60 5.36
C ALA A 152 -14.48 15.02 5.53
N ALA A 153 -15.79 15.14 5.69
CA ALA A 153 -16.45 16.45 5.94
C ALA A 153 -16.10 17.05 7.30
N ALA A 154 -15.96 16.20 8.34
CA ALA A 154 -15.62 16.63 9.69
C ALA A 154 -14.12 16.91 9.89
N VAL A 155 -13.26 16.26 9.11
CA VAL A 155 -11.79 16.31 9.26
C VAL A 155 -11.14 16.74 7.94
N PRO A 156 -10.95 18.04 7.68
CA PRO A 156 -10.43 18.56 6.40
C PRO A 156 -9.03 18.05 6.01
N ARG A 157 -8.28 17.52 6.97
CA ARG A 157 -6.99 16.84 6.72
C ARG A 157 -7.16 15.49 6.01
N VAL A 158 -8.33 14.85 6.06
CA VAL A 158 -8.63 13.61 5.32
C VAL A 158 -8.94 13.99 3.88
N THR A 159 -7.96 13.86 3.02
CA THR A 159 -8.01 14.27 1.60
C THR A 159 -7.87 13.09 0.65
N HIS A 160 -7.45 11.95 1.16
CA HIS A 160 -7.20 10.73 0.40
C HIS A 160 -7.87 9.52 1.07
N ILE A 161 -8.15 8.51 0.27
CA ILE A 161 -8.58 7.20 0.77
C ILE A 161 -7.89 6.07 0.00
N LYS A 162 -7.41 5.05 0.73
CA LYS A 162 -7.01 3.75 0.18
C LYS A 162 -8.15 2.76 0.43
N VAL A 163 -8.73 2.20 -0.64
CA VAL A 163 -9.85 1.27 -0.57
C VAL A 163 -9.34 -0.17 -0.72
N THR A 164 -9.34 -0.94 0.37
CA THR A 164 -9.03 -2.38 0.37
C THR A 164 -10.30 -3.23 0.49
N ASP A 165 -11.44 -2.58 0.70
CA ASP A 165 -12.75 -3.24 0.65
C ASP A 165 -13.01 -3.75 -0.78
N THR A 166 -13.48 -4.99 -0.88
CA THR A 166 -13.74 -5.67 -2.14
C THR A 166 -15.14 -5.42 -2.72
N ALA A 167 -15.94 -4.57 -2.06
CA ALA A 167 -17.26 -4.17 -2.58
C ALA A 167 -17.11 -3.48 -3.93
N ILE A 168 -17.74 -4.07 -4.95
CA ILE A 168 -17.50 -3.75 -6.37
C ILE A 168 -17.77 -2.28 -6.68
N ASP A 169 -18.81 -1.67 -6.15
CA ASP A 169 -19.25 -0.32 -6.52
C ASP A 169 -18.72 0.78 -5.59
N LYS A 170 -18.04 0.41 -4.50
CA LYS A 170 -17.60 1.35 -3.46
C LYS A 170 -16.75 2.52 -4.01
N VAL A 171 -15.86 2.26 -4.97
CA VAL A 171 -15.06 3.32 -5.61
C VAL A 171 -15.94 4.31 -6.36
N ALA A 172 -16.91 3.82 -7.16
CA ALA A 172 -17.82 4.69 -7.90
C ALA A 172 -18.74 5.51 -6.97
N GLU A 173 -19.22 4.90 -5.91
CA GLU A 173 -20.04 5.56 -4.89
C GLU A 173 -19.23 6.64 -4.13
N LEU A 174 -17.99 6.35 -3.76
CA LEU A 174 -17.08 7.34 -3.15
C LEU A 174 -16.79 8.51 -4.08
N ARG A 175 -16.57 8.22 -5.37
CA ARG A 175 -16.34 9.25 -6.39
C ARG A 175 -17.55 10.18 -6.55
N ALA A 176 -18.76 9.65 -6.40
CA ALA A 176 -20.00 10.45 -6.46
C ALA A 176 -20.26 11.24 -5.17
N ALA A 177 -19.78 10.77 -4.02
CA ALA A 177 -20.12 11.33 -2.70
C ALA A 177 -19.02 12.21 -2.09
N THR A 178 -17.79 12.19 -2.62
CA THR A 178 -16.63 12.87 -2.02
C THR A 178 -15.68 13.43 -3.06
N ASP A 179 -14.86 14.39 -2.67
CA ASP A 179 -13.73 14.92 -3.46
C ASP A 179 -12.38 14.24 -3.09
N LEU A 180 -12.43 13.11 -2.39
CA LEU A 180 -11.23 12.39 -1.99
C LEU A 180 -10.44 11.87 -3.19
N VAL A 181 -9.12 11.91 -3.09
CA VAL A 181 -8.23 11.15 -3.96
C VAL A 181 -8.37 9.66 -3.60
N ILE A 182 -8.84 8.85 -4.55
CA ILE A 182 -9.18 7.44 -4.30
C ILE A 182 -8.09 6.54 -4.86
N LEU A 183 -7.50 5.71 -3.99
CA LEU A 183 -6.42 4.80 -4.32
C LEU A 183 -6.91 3.36 -4.21
N ALA A 184 -6.70 2.58 -5.28
CA ALA A 184 -6.91 1.13 -5.23
C ALA A 184 -6.00 0.50 -4.17
N GLY A 185 -6.54 -0.41 -3.36
CA GLY A 185 -5.83 -0.93 -2.19
C GLY A 185 -5.69 -2.46 -2.15
N ASP A 186 -6.27 -3.17 -3.12
CA ASP A 186 -6.27 -4.63 -3.14
C ASP A 186 -5.93 -5.15 -4.54
N ASP A 187 -4.92 -6.03 -4.61
CA ASP A 187 -4.43 -6.61 -5.86
C ASP A 187 -5.46 -7.55 -6.52
N ALA A 188 -6.29 -8.26 -5.73
CA ALA A 188 -7.26 -9.22 -6.25
C ALA A 188 -8.44 -8.56 -6.99
N VAL A 189 -8.80 -7.34 -6.60
CA VAL A 189 -9.89 -6.56 -7.23
C VAL A 189 -9.39 -5.34 -7.99
N LEU A 190 -8.10 -5.29 -8.27
CA LEU A 190 -7.41 -4.12 -8.85
C LEU A 190 -8.10 -3.59 -10.11
N TRP A 191 -8.44 -4.46 -11.07
CA TRP A 191 -9.11 -4.01 -12.29
C TRP A 191 -10.52 -3.46 -12.03
N ASN A 192 -11.26 -4.06 -11.11
CA ASN A 192 -12.58 -3.56 -10.75
C ASN A 192 -12.51 -2.11 -10.22
N GLN A 193 -11.46 -1.81 -9.42
CA GLN A 193 -11.24 -0.47 -8.88
C GLN A 193 -10.77 0.51 -9.97
N PHE A 194 -9.89 0.08 -10.86
CA PHE A 194 -9.45 0.87 -12.03
C PHE A 194 -10.61 1.23 -12.95
N ALA A 195 -11.44 0.26 -13.31
CA ALA A 195 -12.62 0.47 -14.15
C ALA A 195 -13.64 1.47 -13.57
N ARG A 196 -13.56 1.77 -12.27
CA ARG A 196 -14.42 2.73 -11.56
C ARG A 196 -13.75 4.08 -11.29
N GLY A 197 -12.55 4.30 -11.85
CA GLY A 197 -11.93 5.62 -11.89
C GLY A 197 -11.15 5.96 -10.62
N VAL A 198 -10.17 5.14 -10.22
CA VAL A 198 -9.21 5.49 -9.17
C VAL A 198 -8.18 6.51 -9.65
N ASP A 199 -7.61 7.28 -8.73
CA ASP A 199 -6.55 8.25 -9.02
C ASP A 199 -5.15 7.63 -9.01
N GLY A 200 -5.01 6.44 -8.41
CA GLY A 200 -3.78 5.69 -8.28
C GLY A 200 -4.00 4.38 -7.54
N ALA A 201 -2.90 3.70 -7.16
CA ALA A 201 -2.99 2.43 -6.47
C ALA A 201 -1.87 2.24 -5.43
N MET A 202 -2.23 1.67 -4.28
CA MET A 202 -1.32 1.26 -3.21
C MET A 202 -1.38 -0.26 -3.03
N VAL A 203 -0.86 -1.00 -4.00
CA VAL A 203 -0.93 -2.46 -4.13
C VAL A 203 0.47 -3.07 -4.28
N ALA A 204 0.57 -4.41 -4.22
CA ALA A 204 1.84 -5.12 -4.27
C ALA A 204 2.36 -5.37 -5.69
N LEU A 205 1.52 -5.30 -6.72
CA LEU A 205 1.89 -5.57 -8.11
C LEU A 205 3.22 -4.94 -8.54
N PRO A 206 3.54 -3.65 -8.23
CA PRO A 206 4.81 -3.06 -8.65
C PRO A 206 6.04 -3.75 -8.05
N MET A 207 5.95 -4.32 -6.84
CA MET A 207 7.04 -5.07 -6.24
C MET A 207 7.23 -6.45 -6.89
N ILE A 208 6.14 -7.00 -7.46
CA ILE A 208 6.12 -8.32 -8.09
C ILE A 208 6.52 -8.23 -9.57
N ALA A 209 5.94 -7.30 -10.31
CA ALA A 209 6.11 -7.12 -11.75
C ALA A 209 6.08 -5.64 -12.12
N PRO A 210 7.17 -4.89 -11.85
CA PRO A 210 7.20 -3.45 -12.02
C PRO A 210 6.93 -3.01 -13.47
N GLU A 211 7.40 -3.76 -14.46
CA GLU A 211 7.20 -3.46 -15.88
C GLU A 211 5.72 -3.59 -16.28
N ILE A 212 5.03 -4.63 -15.78
CA ILE A 212 3.59 -4.81 -16.01
C ILE A 212 2.80 -3.70 -15.32
N ALA A 213 3.17 -3.34 -14.09
CA ALA A 213 2.55 -2.22 -13.38
C ALA A 213 2.72 -0.89 -14.15
N SER A 214 3.92 -0.60 -14.64
CA SER A 214 4.19 0.59 -15.45
C SER A 214 3.35 0.62 -16.73
N ALA A 215 3.26 -0.49 -17.44
CA ALA A 215 2.46 -0.60 -18.66
C ALA A 215 0.97 -0.40 -18.37
N LEU A 216 0.44 -1.05 -17.32
CA LEU A 216 -0.94 -0.90 -16.89
C LEU A 216 -1.25 0.58 -16.58
N TRP A 217 -0.42 1.22 -15.73
CA TRP A 217 -0.66 2.62 -15.37
C TRP A 217 -0.54 3.56 -16.56
N SER A 218 0.48 3.40 -17.40
CA SER A 218 0.70 4.24 -18.57
C SER A 218 -0.47 4.17 -19.56
N ALA A 219 -1.02 2.98 -19.78
CA ALA A 219 -2.19 2.80 -20.63
C ALA A 219 -3.45 3.41 -19.99
N TYR A 220 -3.67 3.15 -18.68
CA TYR A 220 -4.81 3.69 -17.95
C TYR A 220 -4.81 5.23 -17.93
N ALA A 221 -3.68 5.86 -17.65
CA ALA A 221 -3.54 7.31 -17.60
C ALA A 221 -3.81 8.01 -18.94
N ARG A 222 -3.61 7.29 -20.07
CA ARG A 222 -3.95 7.77 -21.43
C ARG A 222 -5.40 7.48 -21.84
N GLY A 223 -6.16 6.77 -21.00
CA GLY A 223 -7.51 6.30 -21.34
C GLY A 223 -7.56 5.11 -22.30
N ALA A 224 -6.42 4.45 -22.54
CA ALA A 224 -6.32 3.24 -23.38
C ALA A 224 -6.71 2.00 -22.54
N LEU A 225 -8.01 1.87 -22.23
CA LEU A 225 -8.49 0.88 -21.26
C LEU A 225 -8.28 -0.56 -21.71
N ASP A 226 -8.35 -0.86 -23.01
CA ASP A 226 -8.09 -2.21 -23.52
C ASP A 226 -6.63 -2.63 -23.32
N GLU A 227 -5.68 -1.71 -23.54
CA GLU A 227 -4.26 -1.95 -23.29
C GLU A 227 -3.99 -2.10 -21.78
N ALA A 228 -4.61 -1.26 -20.95
CA ALA A 228 -4.51 -1.36 -19.51
C ALA A 228 -5.05 -2.70 -18.99
N TYR A 229 -6.21 -3.14 -19.52
CA TYR A 229 -6.77 -4.44 -19.19
C TYR A 229 -5.89 -5.60 -19.63
N ALA A 230 -5.30 -5.53 -20.83
CA ALA A 230 -4.39 -6.56 -21.30
C ALA A 230 -3.16 -6.72 -20.38
N ALA A 231 -2.58 -5.61 -19.90
CA ALA A 231 -1.50 -5.65 -18.91
C ALA A 231 -1.97 -6.25 -17.58
N TYR A 232 -3.15 -5.84 -17.06
CA TYR A 232 -3.72 -6.42 -15.85
C TYR A 232 -4.00 -7.92 -16.01
N ALA A 233 -4.67 -8.32 -17.10
CA ALA A 233 -5.06 -9.71 -17.36
C ALA A 233 -3.87 -10.67 -17.35
N ARG A 234 -2.69 -10.17 -17.71
CA ARG A 234 -1.43 -10.92 -17.62
C ARG A 234 -1.03 -11.22 -16.18
N ALA A 235 -1.20 -10.25 -15.30
CA ALA A 235 -0.86 -10.40 -13.88
C ALA A 235 -1.97 -11.09 -13.08
N ALA A 236 -3.22 -11.01 -13.50
CA ALA A 236 -4.39 -11.44 -12.74
C ALA A 236 -4.28 -12.88 -12.18
N PRO A 237 -3.83 -13.90 -12.92
CA PRO A 237 -3.68 -15.24 -12.37
C PRO A 237 -2.74 -15.29 -11.18
N PHE A 238 -1.61 -14.58 -11.23
CA PHE A 238 -0.68 -14.47 -10.12
C PHE A 238 -1.28 -13.69 -8.96
N LEU A 239 -1.89 -12.53 -9.22
CA LEU A 239 -2.49 -11.68 -8.18
C LEU A 239 -3.55 -12.45 -7.37
N HIS A 240 -4.41 -13.20 -8.04
CA HIS A 240 -5.47 -13.96 -7.39
C HIS A 240 -4.94 -15.20 -6.62
N SER A 241 -3.98 -15.94 -7.18
CA SER A 241 -3.50 -17.20 -6.58
C SER A 241 -2.45 -16.98 -5.48
N ALA A 242 -1.66 -15.92 -5.60
CA ALA A 242 -0.53 -15.67 -4.70
C ALA A 242 -0.77 -14.52 -3.72
N LEU A 243 -1.34 -13.39 -4.16
CA LEU A 243 -1.54 -12.22 -3.30
C LEU A 243 -2.91 -12.18 -2.63
N GLY A 244 -3.88 -12.96 -3.08
CA GLY A 244 -5.17 -13.14 -2.40
C GLY A 244 -5.14 -14.05 -1.17
N ALA A 245 -4.00 -14.70 -0.90
CA ALA A 245 -3.83 -15.64 0.21
C ALA A 245 -3.30 -14.97 1.48
N PRO A 246 -3.51 -15.57 2.68
CA PRO A 246 -3.02 -15.00 3.95
C PRO A 246 -1.49 -14.86 4.02
N ASP A 247 -0.75 -15.61 3.19
CA ASP A 247 0.71 -15.62 3.12
C ASP A 247 1.30 -14.56 2.17
N TYR A 248 0.50 -13.60 1.67
CA TYR A 248 0.90 -12.62 0.65
C TYR A 248 2.17 -11.83 0.99
N VAL A 249 2.43 -11.54 2.28
CA VAL A 249 3.67 -10.86 2.71
C VAL A 249 4.88 -11.75 2.47
N ALA A 250 4.78 -13.04 2.82
CA ALA A 250 5.84 -14.01 2.56
C ALA A 250 6.05 -14.23 1.05
N VAL A 251 4.96 -14.19 0.25
CA VAL A 251 5.04 -14.22 -1.22
C VAL A 251 5.83 -13.04 -1.77
N ILE A 252 5.51 -11.81 -1.35
CA ILE A 252 6.24 -10.60 -1.76
C ILE A 252 7.72 -10.73 -1.43
N LYS A 253 8.04 -11.13 -0.20
CA LYS A 253 9.44 -11.30 0.24
C LYS A 253 10.17 -12.41 -0.53
N ALA A 254 9.51 -13.53 -0.81
CA ALA A 254 10.09 -14.61 -1.61
C ALA A 254 10.46 -14.15 -3.02
N VAL A 255 9.57 -13.39 -3.68
CA VAL A 255 9.82 -12.81 -5.00
C VAL A 255 10.99 -11.82 -4.98
N LEU A 256 10.99 -10.89 -4.01
CA LEU A 256 12.06 -9.90 -3.87
C LEU A 256 13.41 -10.54 -3.55
N HIS A 257 13.41 -11.58 -2.73
CA HIS A 257 14.63 -12.35 -2.42
C HIS A 257 15.14 -13.12 -3.64
N GLN A 258 14.27 -13.81 -4.38
CA GLN A 258 14.60 -14.50 -5.62
C GLN A 258 15.23 -13.57 -6.66
N ARG A 259 14.81 -12.30 -6.69
CA ARG A 259 15.39 -11.26 -7.56
C ARG A 259 16.68 -10.64 -7.01
N GLY A 260 17.16 -11.05 -5.84
CA GLY A 260 18.34 -10.50 -5.20
C GLY A 260 18.17 -9.06 -4.66
N ILE A 261 16.95 -8.57 -4.57
CA ILE A 261 16.64 -7.20 -4.10
C ILE A 261 16.78 -7.13 -2.57
N ILE A 262 16.27 -8.14 -1.86
CA ILE A 262 16.39 -8.24 -0.39
C ILE A 262 17.22 -9.45 0.02
N GLY A 263 17.88 -9.34 1.17
CA GLY A 263 18.82 -10.37 1.65
C GLY A 263 18.17 -11.62 2.25
N SER A 264 16.90 -11.52 2.70
CA SER A 264 16.16 -12.64 3.29
C SER A 264 14.67 -12.56 2.93
N ALA A 265 14.06 -13.72 2.70
CA ALA A 265 12.62 -13.84 2.46
C ALA A 265 11.80 -14.01 3.75
N GLU A 266 12.42 -14.05 4.91
CA GLU A 266 11.72 -14.29 6.18
C GLU A 266 10.88 -13.09 6.62
N PRO A 267 9.58 -13.26 6.89
CA PRO A 267 8.77 -12.28 7.58
C PRO A 267 8.98 -12.41 9.11
N ARG A 268 8.51 -11.43 9.86
CA ARG A 268 8.49 -11.46 11.32
C ARG A 268 7.23 -12.14 11.86
N LEU A 269 7.36 -12.91 12.93
CA LEU A 269 6.19 -13.47 13.62
C LEU A 269 5.16 -12.37 13.97
N PRO A 270 3.87 -12.68 13.89
CA PRO A 270 3.24 -13.99 13.71
C PRO A 270 3.23 -14.51 12.26
N LEU A 271 3.69 -13.75 11.28
CA LEU A 271 3.83 -14.22 9.92
C LEU A 271 4.97 -15.23 9.82
N ILE A 272 4.80 -16.22 8.96
CA ILE A 272 5.79 -17.28 8.71
C ILE A 272 6.20 -17.29 7.23
N GLY A 273 7.42 -17.74 6.96
CA GLY A 273 7.91 -17.91 5.59
C GLY A 273 7.16 -19.00 4.83
N LEU A 274 7.26 -18.98 3.51
CA LEU A 274 6.65 -20.00 2.65
C LEU A 274 7.32 -21.37 2.86
N SER A 275 6.52 -22.44 2.77
CA SER A 275 7.08 -23.80 2.64
C SER A 275 7.84 -23.95 1.31
N PRO A 276 8.78 -24.90 1.18
CA PRO A 276 9.48 -25.14 -0.08
C PRO A 276 8.53 -25.40 -1.27
N ALA A 277 7.45 -26.15 -1.03
CA ALA A 277 6.44 -26.45 -2.05
C ALA A 277 5.69 -25.16 -2.50
N ARG A 278 5.27 -24.33 -1.54
CA ARG A 278 4.59 -23.06 -1.85
C ARG A 278 5.54 -22.06 -2.52
N THR A 279 6.82 -22.03 -2.13
CA THR A 279 7.83 -21.21 -2.80
C THR A 279 7.98 -21.60 -4.26
N ALA A 280 8.09 -22.90 -4.55
CA ALA A 280 8.20 -23.39 -5.93
C ALA A 280 6.95 -23.05 -6.76
N GLU A 281 5.76 -23.20 -6.20
CA GLU A 281 4.50 -22.80 -6.84
C GLU A 281 4.48 -21.30 -7.19
N VAL A 282 4.80 -20.43 -6.22
CA VAL A 282 4.82 -18.98 -6.38
C VAL A 282 5.84 -18.56 -7.44
N LEU A 283 7.06 -19.09 -7.40
CA LEU A 283 8.10 -18.75 -8.37
C LEU A 283 7.79 -19.28 -9.77
N GLY A 284 7.17 -20.45 -9.90
CA GLY A 284 6.69 -20.97 -11.18
C GLY A 284 5.56 -20.09 -11.78
N ALA A 285 4.63 -19.64 -10.96
CA ALA A 285 3.58 -18.71 -11.38
C ALA A 285 4.16 -17.33 -11.78
N LEU A 286 5.19 -16.84 -11.07
CA LEU A 286 5.91 -15.62 -11.41
C LEU A 286 6.59 -15.74 -12.78
N GLU A 287 7.30 -16.84 -13.03
CA GLU A 287 7.95 -17.11 -14.30
C GLU A 287 6.94 -17.17 -15.45
N ALA A 288 5.83 -17.87 -15.28
CA ALA A 288 4.75 -17.94 -16.26
C ALA A 288 4.15 -16.55 -16.58
N MET A 289 4.02 -15.68 -15.58
CA MET A 289 3.56 -14.31 -15.76
C MET A 289 4.56 -13.45 -16.53
N THR A 290 5.87 -13.56 -16.22
CA THR A 290 6.90 -12.65 -16.72
C THR A 290 7.55 -13.11 -18.03
N SER A 291 7.69 -14.41 -18.28
CA SER A 291 8.41 -14.97 -19.44
C SER A 291 7.80 -14.61 -20.80
N ALA A 292 6.50 -14.35 -20.87
CA ALA A 292 5.80 -13.98 -22.09
C ALA A 292 5.47 -12.46 -22.13
N TRP A 293 6.04 -11.66 -21.24
CA TRP A 293 5.88 -10.22 -21.25
C TRP A 293 6.89 -9.60 -22.22
N ALA A 294 6.40 -9.14 -23.39
CA ALA A 294 7.12 -8.22 -24.27
C ALA A 294 6.37 -6.90 -24.28
N PRO A 295 6.97 -5.78 -23.83
CA PRO A 295 6.31 -4.47 -23.87
C PRO A 295 6.01 -4.14 -25.33
N GLY A 296 4.73 -3.98 -25.69
CA GLY A 296 4.31 -3.54 -27.02
C GLY A 296 3.99 -4.65 -28.04
N SER A 297 3.79 -5.91 -27.62
CA SER A 297 3.24 -6.98 -28.49
C SER A 297 1.72 -7.06 -28.39
#